data_9cb7fe35a90cab052f67a4fbb72d483f
#
_entry.id   9cb7fe35a90cab052f67a4fbb72d483f
#
_cell.length_a   1.000
_cell.length_b   1.000
_cell.length_c   1.000
_cell.angle_alpha   90.00
_cell.angle_beta   90.00
_cell.angle_gamma   90.00
#
_symmetry.space_group_name_H-M   'P 1'
#
loop_
_entity.id
_entity.type
_entity.pdbx_description
1 polymer ?
#
loop_
_entity_poly.entity_id
_entity_poly.type
_entity_poly.pdbx_seq_one_letter_code
_entity_poly.pdbx_strand_id
1 'polypeptide(L)'
;GSDGYLAWLDQALEIRETANYDLDGIDYDIRICDTPAEMESIVVEKNRARNRARILAGYCWNWPKATRNNTNFHDIEIGDYSISWNLNGGDAFAISDESVHEAGCIHTSQGLEFDYVGVIIGDDMRFENGKVITDYTKRARTDNSLKGIKTLAKKDKEKADRVADEIIKNTYRTLMTRGMKGCYVYCTDAALAQYFKKLLKQK
;
A
#
# COMPACT_ATOMS: atom_id res chain seq x y z
N GLY A 1 4.05 -16.01 1.84
CA GLY A 1 3.51 -15.47 3.06
C GLY A 1 2.92 -16.56 3.90
N SER A 2 3.05 -16.47 5.19
CA SER A 2 2.44 -17.45 6.08
C SER A 2 0.98 -17.10 6.36
N ASP A 3 0.16 -18.11 6.64
CA ASP A 3 -1.24 -17.89 7.05
C ASP A 3 -1.32 -17.03 8.32
N GLY A 4 -0.32 -17.10 9.18
CA GLY A 4 -0.23 -16.28 10.38
C GLY A 4 -0.07 -14.79 10.08
N TYR A 5 0.73 -14.42 9.07
CA TYR A 5 0.85 -13.04 8.62
C TYR A 5 -0.47 -12.52 8.05
N LEU A 6 -1.13 -13.31 7.20
CA LEU A 6 -2.43 -12.94 6.62
C LEU A 6 -3.49 -12.72 7.70
N ALA A 7 -3.56 -13.60 8.68
CA ALA A 7 -4.51 -13.48 9.79
C ALA A 7 -4.20 -12.25 10.67
N TRP A 8 -2.90 -11.99 10.97
CA TRP A 8 -2.49 -10.79 11.68
C TRP A 8 -2.87 -9.51 10.91
N LEU A 9 -2.66 -9.52 9.59
CA LEU A 9 -2.96 -8.36 8.75
C LEU A 9 -4.47 -8.06 8.74
N ASP A 10 -5.30 -9.09 8.62
CA ASP A 10 -6.76 -8.94 8.71
C ASP A 10 -7.19 -8.31 10.04
N GLN A 11 -6.57 -8.72 11.13
CA GLN A 11 -6.77 -8.14 12.46
C GLN A 11 -6.27 -6.69 12.53
N ALA A 12 -5.06 -6.43 12.05
CA ALA A 12 -4.43 -5.12 12.10
C ALA A 12 -5.20 -4.07 11.28
N LEU A 13 -5.67 -4.43 10.11
CA LEU A 13 -6.47 -3.55 9.25
C LEU A 13 -7.94 -3.45 9.68
N GLU A 14 -8.33 -4.19 10.70
CA GLU A 14 -9.72 -4.26 11.15
C GLU A 14 -10.70 -4.73 10.06
N ILE A 15 -10.24 -5.64 9.20
CA ILE A 15 -11.07 -6.31 8.19
C ILE A 15 -11.94 -7.37 8.87
N ARG A 16 -11.32 -8.17 9.74
CA ARG A 16 -12.00 -9.18 10.57
C ARG A 16 -11.18 -9.47 11.82
N GLU A 17 -11.85 -9.92 12.86
CA GLU A 17 -11.17 -10.40 14.06
C GLU A 17 -10.54 -11.76 13.81
N THR A 18 -9.28 -11.90 14.24
CA THR A 18 -8.55 -13.17 14.24
C THR A 18 -7.86 -13.34 15.59
N ALA A 19 -7.35 -14.53 15.88
CA ALA A 19 -6.60 -14.76 17.11
C ALA A 19 -5.13 -14.30 17.01
N ASN A 20 -4.74 -13.69 15.90
CA ASN A 20 -3.35 -13.33 15.62
C ASN A 20 -3.09 -11.85 15.94
N TYR A 21 -2.91 -11.55 17.23
CA TYR A 21 -2.66 -10.17 17.71
C TYR A 21 -1.21 -9.73 17.53
N ASP A 22 -0.28 -10.66 17.34
CA ASP A 22 1.13 -10.39 17.10
C ASP A 22 1.69 -11.36 16.04
N LEU A 23 2.96 -11.18 15.69
CA LEU A 23 3.67 -12.00 14.72
C LEU A 23 4.72 -12.90 15.39
N ASP A 24 4.58 -13.17 16.68
CA ASP A 24 5.51 -14.02 17.41
C ASP A 24 5.57 -15.42 16.76
N GLY A 25 6.78 -15.90 16.49
CA GLY A 25 7.00 -17.18 15.83
C GLY A 25 6.73 -17.18 14.31
N ILE A 26 6.38 -16.05 13.70
CA ILE A 26 6.15 -15.91 12.27
C ILE A 26 7.41 -15.34 11.60
N ASP A 27 7.98 -16.09 10.65
CA ASP A 27 9.13 -15.64 9.88
C ASP A 27 8.69 -14.75 8.71
N TYR A 28 8.48 -13.49 9.03
CA TYR A 28 8.11 -12.46 8.05
C TYR A 28 8.69 -11.12 8.49
N ASP A 29 9.42 -10.46 7.57
CA ASP A 29 10.06 -9.17 7.87
C ASP A 29 9.12 -8.03 7.54
N ILE A 30 8.45 -7.49 8.54
CA ILE A 30 7.60 -6.32 8.39
C ILE A 30 8.12 -5.17 9.25
N ARG A 31 8.26 -4.00 8.64
CA ARG A 31 8.69 -2.78 9.32
C ARG A 31 7.89 -1.58 8.86
N ILE A 32 7.64 -0.67 9.79
CA ILE A 32 7.04 0.63 9.50
C ILE A 32 8.17 1.66 9.42
N CYS A 33 8.26 2.33 8.28
CA CYS A 33 9.31 3.31 8.02
C CYS A 33 8.83 4.72 8.38
N ASP A 34 9.74 5.54 8.91
CA ASP A 34 9.41 6.91 9.33
C ASP A 34 9.35 7.87 8.14
N THR A 35 10.04 7.54 7.06
CA THR A 35 10.05 8.34 5.84
C THR A 35 9.92 7.44 4.61
N PRO A 36 9.38 7.97 3.51
CA PRO A 36 9.32 7.19 2.27
C PRO A 36 10.72 6.91 1.70
N ALA A 37 11.69 7.79 1.93
CA ALA A 37 13.09 7.58 1.51
C ALA A 37 13.72 6.39 2.23
N GLU A 38 13.45 6.22 3.52
CA GLU A 38 13.89 5.04 4.30
C GLU A 38 13.31 3.76 3.70
N MET A 39 12.01 3.74 3.43
CA MET A 39 11.34 2.60 2.81
C MET A 39 11.97 2.26 1.46
N GLU A 40 12.16 3.24 0.59
CA GLU A 40 12.79 3.04 -0.73
C GLU A 40 14.20 2.48 -0.60
N SER A 41 14.99 3.02 0.32
CA SER A 41 16.37 2.57 0.57
C SER A 41 16.42 1.08 0.92
N ILE A 42 15.51 0.61 1.78
CA ILE A 42 15.42 -0.79 2.16
C ILE A 42 15.02 -1.64 0.95
N VAL A 43 14.02 -1.24 0.18
CA VAL A 43 13.54 -1.97 -0.99
C VAL A 43 14.63 -2.08 -2.06
N VAL A 44 15.33 -0.99 -2.35
CA VAL A 44 16.45 -0.97 -3.31
C VAL A 44 17.55 -1.92 -2.88
N GLU A 45 17.90 -1.94 -1.59
CA GLU A 45 18.93 -2.84 -1.06
C GLU A 45 18.51 -4.31 -1.20
N LYS A 46 17.25 -4.63 -0.88
CA LYS A 46 16.72 -5.98 -1.07
C LYS A 46 16.73 -6.41 -2.54
N ASN A 47 16.47 -5.45 -3.44
CA ASN A 47 16.45 -5.71 -4.89
C ASN A 47 17.83 -5.98 -5.46
N ARG A 48 18.90 -5.46 -4.86
CA ARG A 48 20.29 -5.71 -5.31
C ARG A 48 20.69 -7.16 -5.17
N ALA A 49 20.26 -7.82 -4.10
CA ALA A 49 20.57 -9.23 -3.88
C ALA A 49 19.84 -10.13 -4.90
N ARG A 50 18.63 -9.75 -5.25
CA ARG A 50 17.80 -10.46 -6.21
C ARG A 50 16.73 -9.48 -6.72
N ASN A 51 16.60 -9.35 -8.04
CA ASN A 51 15.62 -8.43 -8.66
C ASN A 51 14.16 -8.89 -8.41
N ARG A 52 13.74 -8.92 -7.14
CA ARG A 52 12.41 -9.32 -6.69
C ARG A 52 11.88 -8.45 -5.54
N ALA A 53 12.23 -7.17 -5.54
CA ALA A 53 11.68 -6.20 -4.60
C ALA A 53 11.11 -5.00 -5.37
N ARG A 54 9.92 -4.54 -4.99
CA ARG A 54 9.23 -3.43 -5.66
C ARG A 54 8.50 -2.56 -4.67
N ILE A 55 8.23 -1.32 -5.08
CA ILE A 55 7.42 -0.37 -4.33
C ILE A 55 6.02 -0.35 -4.92
N LEU A 56 5.02 -0.38 -4.08
CA LEU A 56 3.60 -0.35 -4.44
C LEU A 56 2.91 0.78 -3.69
N ALA A 57 1.93 1.42 -4.29
CA ALA A 57 1.17 2.49 -3.68
C ALA A 57 -0.33 2.35 -3.95
N GLY A 58 -1.14 2.87 -3.04
CA GLY A 58 -2.59 3.01 -3.22
C GLY A 58 -2.95 4.15 -4.17
N TYR A 59 -4.23 4.37 -4.38
CA TYR A 59 -4.75 5.28 -5.39
C TYR A 59 -5.01 6.70 -4.87
N CYS A 60 -4.06 7.29 -4.15
CA CYS A 60 -4.19 8.67 -3.66
C CYS A 60 -3.58 9.73 -4.58
N TRP A 61 -2.98 9.32 -5.69
CA TRP A 61 -2.32 10.22 -6.64
C TRP A 61 -2.89 10.05 -8.03
N ASN A 62 -3.05 11.16 -8.75
CA ASN A 62 -3.55 11.15 -10.13
C ASN A 62 -2.50 10.56 -11.08
N TRP A 63 -2.98 9.91 -12.12
CA TRP A 63 -2.14 9.33 -13.17
C TRP A 63 -2.59 9.87 -14.53
N PRO A 64 -2.19 11.12 -14.88
CA PRO A 64 -2.63 11.78 -16.12
C PRO A 64 -2.12 11.07 -17.37
N LYS A 65 -2.99 10.96 -18.39
CA LYS A 65 -2.62 10.34 -19.68
C LYS A 65 -1.42 11.02 -20.33
N ALA A 66 -1.34 12.35 -20.24
CA ALA A 66 -0.29 13.15 -20.87
C ALA A 66 1.12 12.86 -20.33
N THR A 67 1.23 12.37 -19.10
CA THR A 67 2.51 12.10 -18.42
C THR A 67 2.78 10.62 -18.22
N ARG A 68 1.89 9.75 -18.68
CA ARG A 68 2.13 8.30 -18.68
C ARG A 68 3.38 8.02 -19.50
N ASN A 69 4.22 7.12 -19.01
CA ASN A 69 5.49 6.73 -19.62
C ASN A 69 6.56 7.83 -19.61
N ASN A 70 6.33 8.97 -18.95
CA ASN A 70 7.36 10.00 -18.77
C ASN A 70 8.16 9.74 -17.49
N THR A 71 9.38 9.25 -17.63
CA THR A 71 10.26 8.91 -16.51
C THR A 71 10.69 10.12 -15.67
N ASN A 72 10.57 11.34 -16.21
CA ASN A 72 10.91 12.57 -15.50
C ASN A 72 9.73 13.15 -14.71
N PHE A 73 8.54 12.59 -14.89
CA PHE A 73 7.34 13.04 -14.16
C PHE A 73 7.09 12.09 -12.98
N HIS A 74 7.05 12.64 -11.78
CA HIS A 74 6.80 11.88 -10.56
C HIS A 74 5.38 12.18 -10.07
N ASP A 75 4.47 11.23 -10.28
CA ASP A 75 3.05 11.34 -9.91
C ASP A 75 2.83 11.36 -8.41
N ILE A 76 3.69 10.65 -7.68
CA ILE A 76 3.62 10.53 -6.23
C ILE A 76 4.60 11.52 -5.62
N GLU A 77 4.07 12.48 -4.87
CA GLU A 77 4.87 13.48 -4.13
C GLU A 77 4.48 13.44 -2.65
N ILE A 78 5.48 13.31 -1.77
CA ILE A 78 5.32 13.28 -0.32
C ILE A 78 6.45 14.14 0.27
N GLY A 79 6.13 15.42 0.61
CA GLY A 79 7.17 16.36 1.02
C GLY A 79 8.23 16.51 -0.05
N ASP A 80 9.49 16.29 0.31
CA ASP A 80 10.64 16.33 -0.62
C ASP A 80 10.86 15.02 -1.39
N TYR A 81 10.11 13.98 -1.06
CA TYR A 81 10.20 12.69 -1.74
C TYR A 81 9.23 12.64 -2.91
N SER A 82 9.70 12.10 -4.03
CA SER A 82 8.85 11.86 -5.18
C SER A 82 9.27 10.60 -5.93
N ILE A 83 8.30 9.93 -6.57
CA ILE A 83 8.52 8.72 -7.36
C ILE A 83 7.49 8.65 -8.48
N SER A 84 7.92 8.10 -9.62
CA SER A 84 7.01 7.82 -10.74
C SER A 84 6.07 6.66 -10.38
N TRP A 85 4.84 6.72 -10.88
CA TRP A 85 3.82 5.71 -10.60
C TRP A 85 3.34 5.09 -11.91
N ASN A 86 3.30 3.76 -11.95
CA ASN A 86 2.78 2.98 -13.08
C ASN A 86 3.48 3.28 -14.43
N LEU A 87 4.78 3.51 -14.45
CA LEU A 87 5.54 3.70 -15.69
C LEU A 87 5.49 2.44 -16.55
N ASN A 88 5.73 1.27 -15.93
CA ASN A 88 5.65 -0.03 -16.57
C ASN A 88 4.49 -0.81 -16.00
N GLY A 89 3.85 -1.63 -16.83
CA GLY A 89 2.77 -2.50 -16.37
C GLY A 89 3.16 -3.97 -16.40
N GLY A 90 2.47 -4.77 -15.60
CA GLY A 90 2.51 -6.22 -15.67
C GLY A 90 3.91 -6.83 -15.60
N ASP A 91 4.23 -7.64 -16.60
CA ASP A 91 5.51 -8.39 -16.64
C ASP A 91 6.73 -7.47 -16.70
N ALA A 92 6.64 -6.33 -17.40
CA ALA A 92 7.75 -5.37 -17.48
C ALA A 92 8.07 -4.81 -16.09
N PHE A 93 7.07 -4.53 -15.26
CA PHE A 93 7.26 -4.09 -13.88
C PHE A 93 7.98 -5.14 -13.04
N ALA A 94 7.67 -6.41 -13.23
CA ALA A 94 8.28 -7.52 -12.47
C ALA A 94 9.73 -7.82 -12.91
N ILE A 95 10.06 -7.63 -14.18
CA ILE A 95 11.31 -8.11 -14.79
C ILE A 95 12.36 -7.01 -14.89
N SER A 96 11.97 -5.78 -15.23
CA SER A 96 12.91 -4.68 -15.46
C SER A 96 13.65 -4.29 -14.17
N ASP A 97 14.99 -4.23 -14.22
CA ASP A 97 15.82 -3.80 -13.09
C ASP A 97 15.50 -2.35 -12.65
N GLU A 98 15.10 -1.51 -13.58
CA GLU A 98 14.78 -0.11 -13.31
C GLU A 98 13.43 0.07 -12.60
N SER A 99 12.57 -0.94 -12.63
CA SER A 99 11.23 -0.85 -12.03
C SER A 99 11.25 -0.76 -10.50
N VAL A 100 12.37 -1.02 -9.84
CA VAL A 100 12.52 -0.77 -8.40
C VAL A 100 12.46 0.73 -8.08
N HIS A 101 12.72 1.60 -9.05
CA HIS A 101 12.68 3.06 -8.91
C HIS A 101 11.33 3.67 -9.29
N GLU A 102 10.32 2.86 -9.51
CA GLU A 102 8.94 3.30 -9.73
C GLU A 102 7.99 2.59 -8.77
N ALA A 103 6.85 3.21 -8.51
CA ALA A 103 5.78 2.58 -7.74
C ALA A 103 4.76 1.94 -8.69
N GLY A 104 4.33 0.74 -8.36
CA GLY A 104 3.20 0.08 -9.02
C GLY A 104 1.91 0.23 -8.19
N CYS A 105 0.79 -0.19 -8.76
CA CYS A 105 -0.49 -0.24 -8.08
C CYS A 105 -1.01 -1.68 -8.01
N ILE A 106 -2.21 -1.86 -7.45
CA ILE A 106 -2.83 -3.17 -7.34
C ILE A 106 -2.99 -3.87 -8.70
N HIS A 107 -3.33 -3.13 -9.75
CA HIS A 107 -3.48 -3.70 -11.10
C HIS A 107 -2.14 -4.06 -11.72
N THR A 108 -1.12 -3.20 -11.56
CA THR A 108 0.23 -3.45 -12.06
C THR A 108 0.84 -4.70 -11.44
N SER A 109 0.57 -4.94 -10.16
CA SER A 109 1.10 -6.07 -9.40
C SER A 109 0.18 -7.29 -9.38
N GLN A 110 -0.98 -7.22 -10.00
CA GLN A 110 -1.96 -8.31 -10.00
C GLN A 110 -1.36 -9.60 -10.59
N GLY A 111 -1.48 -10.69 -9.85
CA GLY A 111 -0.93 -11.99 -10.25
C GLY A 111 0.59 -12.10 -10.10
N LEU A 112 1.27 -11.04 -9.67
CA LEU A 112 2.72 -11.03 -9.45
C LEU A 112 3.05 -11.26 -7.97
N GLU A 113 4.16 -11.93 -7.73
CA GLU A 113 4.71 -12.12 -6.39
C GLU A 113 6.15 -11.63 -6.36
N PHE A 114 6.52 -10.98 -5.26
CA PHE A 114 7.88 -10.51 -5.02
C PHE A 114 8.40 -11.09 -3.72
N ASP A 115 9.71 -11.09 -3.52
CA ASP A 115 10.28 -11.48 -2.23
C ASP A 115 9.97 -10.39 -1.18
N TYR A 116 10.13 -9.12 -1.56
CA TYR A 116 9.90 -7.98 -0.68
C TYR A 116 9.13 -6.88 -1.40
N VAL A 117 8.27 -6.20 -0.66
CA VAL A 117 7.57 -5.01 -1.17
C VAL A 117 7.69 -3.85 -0.19
N GLY A 118 7.80 -2.64 -0.72
CA GLY A 118 7.54 -1.42 0.01
C GLY A 118 6.14 -0.97 -0.33
N VAL A 119 5.35 -0.56 0.65
CA VAL A 119 3.96 -0.11 0.43
C VAL A 119 3.79 1.31 0.97
N ILE A 120 3.30 2.19 0.11
CA ILE A 120 2.92 3.56 0.50
C ILE A 120 1.42 3.58 0.73
N ILE A 121 1.03 3.85 1.98
CA ILE A 121 -0.38 4.00 2.36
C ILE A 121 -0.69 5.49 2.40
N GLY A 122 -1.57 5.94 1.51
CA GLY A 122 -1.99 7.33 1.42
C GLY A 122 -3.08 7.70 2.44
N ASP A 123 -3.56 8.93 2.34
CA ASP A 123 -4.52 9.50 3.29
C ASP A 123 -5.92 8.89 3.24
N ASP A 124 -6.18 7.99 2.28
CA ASP A 124 -7.43 7.25 2.19
C ASP A 124 -7.58 6.17 3.29
N MET A 125 -6.51 5.87 4.02
CA MET A 125 -6.57 5.01 5.20
C MET A 125 -5.78 5.65 6.35
N ARG A 126 -6.45 5.88 7.48
CA ARG A 126 -5.90 6.58 8.65
C ARG A 126 -6.30 5.86 9.94
N PHE A 127 -5.72 6.31 11.05
CA PHE A 127 -6.09 5.84 12.37
C PHE A 127 -6.65 7.02 13.18
N GLU A 128 -7.93 6.97 13.50
CA GLU A 128 -8.64 8.02 14.22
C GLU A 128 -9.57 7.42 15.26
N ASN A 129 -9.62 8.04 16.45
CA ASN A 129 -10.51 7.61 17.53
C ASN A 129 -10.40 6.11 17.88
N GLY A 130 -9.18 5.58 17.85
CA GLY A 130 -8.90 4.19 18.19
C GLY A 130 -9.29 3.18 17.13
N LYS A 131 -9.54 3.63 15.90
CA LYS A 131 -9.96 2.76 14.78
C LYS A 131 -9.19 3.04 13.51
N VAL A 132 -9.01 2.00 12.69
CA VAL A 132 -8.58 2.15 11.30
C VAL A 132 -9.78 2.63 10.50
N ILE A 133 -9.68 3.83 9.96
CA ILE A 133 -10.75 4.44 9.16
C ILE A 133 -10.31 4.59 7.71
N THR A 134 -11.26 4.61 6.81
CA THR A 134 -11.03 4.86 5.39
C THR A 134 -11.77 6.12 4.94
N ASP A 135 -11.23 6.76 3.91
CA ASP A 135 -11.75 8.02 3.38
C ASP A 135 -11.63 8.03 1.85
N TYR A 136 -12.72 7.69 1.18
CA TYR A 136 -12.73 7.65 -0.28
C TYR A 136 -12.54 9.01 -0.94
N THR A 137 -12.77 10.13 -0.21
CA THR A 137 -12.57 11.48 -0.74
C THR A 137 -11.09 11.79 -1.01
N LYS A 138 -10.18 11.00 -0.42
CA LYS A 138 -8.73 11.12 -0.62
C LYS A 138 -8.21 10.31 -1.79
N ARG A 139 -9.07 9.51 -2.44
CA ARG A 139 -8.72 8.78 -3.66
C ARG A 139 -8.58 9.73 -4.83
N ALA A 140 -7.66 9.38 -5.74
CA ALA A 140 -7.42 10.15 -6.96
C ALA A 140 -8.63 10.08 -7.90
N ARG A 141 -8.82 11.13 -8.71
CA ARG A 141 -9.89 11.16 -9.73
C ARG A 141 -9.71 10.09 -10.81
N THR A 142 -8.49 9.63 -11.03
CA THR A 142 -8.16 8.58 -12.00
C THR A 142 -8.44 7.16 -11.51
N ASP A 143 -8.80 7.01 -10.22
CA ASP A 143 -9.17 5.71 -9.65
C ASP A 143 -10.59 5.32 -10.07
N ASN A 144 -10.71 4.15 -10.70
CA ASN A 144 -12.00 3.59 -11.13
C ASN A 144 -12.57 2.55 -10.16
N SER A 145 -11.82 2.15 -9.15
CA SER A 145 -12.25 1.09 -8.21
C SER A 145 -13.44 1.52 -7.34
N LEU A 146 -13.59 2.83 -7.13
CA LEU A 146 -14.69 3.43 -6.37
C LEU A 146 -15.69 4.17 -7.27
N LYS A 147 -15.76 3.79 -8.55
CA LYS A 147 -16.72 4.39 -9.48
C LYS A 147 -18.16 4.23 -8.97
N GLY A 148 -18.90 5.32 -8.95
CA GLY A 148 -20.29 5.34 -8.49
C GLY A 148 -20.45 5.52 -6.97
N ILE A 149 -19.37 5.52 -6.19
CA ILE A 149 -19.46 5.66 -4.73
C ILE A 149 -20.05 7.00 -4.30
N LYS A 150 -19.72 8.07 -4.98
CA LYS A 150 -20.27 9.43 -4.68
C LYS A 150 -21.77 9.50 -4.96
N THR A 151 -22.22 8.84 -6.02
CA THR A 151 -23.65 8.75 -6.35
C THR A 151 -24.39 7.90 -5.30
N LEU A 152 -23.80 6.78 -4.89
CA LEU A 152 -24.36 5.94 -3.82
C LEU A 152 -24.43 6.71 -2.50
N ALA A 153 -23.40 7.51 -2.18
CA ALA A 153 -23.36 8.31 -0.94
C ALA A 153 -24.51 9.33 -0.86
N LYS A 154 -24.96 9.85 -1.98
CA LYS A 154 -26.12 10.76 -2.02
C LYS A 154 -27.44 10.05 -1.71
N LYS A 155 -27.53 8.75 -2.00
CA LYS A 155 -28.73 7.93 -1.77
C LYS A 155 -28.70 7.22 -0.43
N ASP A 156 -27.53 6.68 -0.05
CA ASP A 156 -27.32 5.91 1.16
C ASP A 156 -25.86 6.03 1.60
N LYS A 157 -25.59 7.04 2.42
CA LYS A 157 -24.23 7.35 2.88
C LYS A 157 -23.61 6.22 3.68
N GLU A 158 -24.38 5.58 4.56
CA GLU A 158 -23.83 4.48 5.38
C GLU A 158 -23.40 3.29 4.52
N LYS A 159 -24.18 2.95 3.50
CA LYS A 159 -23.84 1.88 2.58
C LYS A 159 -22.61 2.23 1.76
N ALA A 160 -22.52 3.48 1.26
CA ALA A 160 -21.34 3.94 0.52
C ALA A 160 -20.08 3.88 1.37
N ASP A 161 -20.15 4.31 2.62
CA ASP A 161 -19.03 4.27 3.55
C ASP A 161 -18.58 2.82 3.82
N ARG A 162 -19.50 1.87 4.00
CA ARG A 162 -19.17 0.45 4.19
C ARG A 162 -18.51 -0.17 2.97
N VAL A 163 -19.05 0.09 1.77
CA VAL A 163 -18.51 -0.43 0.51
C VAL A 163 -17.12 0.13 0.26
N ALA A 164 -16.93 1.43 0.43
CA ALA A 164 -15.64 2.07 0.26
C ALA A 164 -14.61 1.58 1.27
N ASP A 165 -15.00 1.42 2.54
CA ASP A 165 -14.14 0.89 3.60
C ASP A 165 -13.60 -0.49 3.24
N GLU A 166 -14.48 -1.37 2.81
CA GLU A 166 -14.10 -2.72 2.38
C GLU A 166 -13.12 -2.70 1.20
N ILE A 167 -13.41 -1.91 0.17
CA ILE A 167 -12.57 -1.81 -1.02
C ILE A 167 -11.18 -1.24 -0.68
N ILE A 168 -11.12 -0.17 0.10
CA ILE A 168 -9.86 0.50 0.45
C ILE A 168 -9.00 -0.43 1.32
N LYS A 169 -9.56 -1.02 2.36
CA LYS A 169 -8.82 -1.95 3.22
C LYS A 169 -8.32 -3.16 2.46
N ASN A 170 -9.14 -3.74 1.60
CA ASN A 170 -8.73 -4.89 0.79
C ASN A 170 -7.68 -4.52 -0.26
N THR A 171 -7.67 -3.30 -0.77
CA THR A 171 -6.61 -2.82 -1.65
C THR A 171 -5.25 -2.87 -0.93
N TYR A 172 -5.16 -2.28 0.26
CA TYR A 172 -3.91 -2.30 1.04
C TYR A 172 -3.54 -3.70 1.52
N ARG A 173 -4.51 -4.51 1.91
CA ARG A 173 -4.27 -5.91 2.23
C ARG A 173 -3.60 -6.63 1.06
N THR A 174 -4.12 -6.43 -0.15
CA THR A 174 -3.56 -7.02 -1.35
C THR A 174 -2.13 -6.55 -1.60
N LEU A 175 -1.88 -5.24 -1.54
CA LEU A 175 -0.52 -4.70 -1.71
C LEU A 175 0.45 -5.25 -0.66
N MET A 176 0.05 -5.29 0.60
CA MET A 176 0.89 -5.74 1.71
C MET A 176 1.12 -7.25 1.73
N THR A 177 0.43 -8.01 0.90
CA THR A 177 0.61 -9.48 0.77
C THR A 177 1.39 -9.88 -0.49
N ARG A 178 1.85 -8.93 -1.29
CA ARG A 178 2.63 -9.22 -2.50
C ARG A 178 4.08 -9.63 -2.23
N GLY A 179 4.62 -9.28 -1.07
CA GLY A 179 5.95 -9.70 -0.65
C GLY A 179 5.88 -11.03 0.09
N MET A 180 6.58 -12.05 -0.40
CA MET A 180 6.58 -13.38 0.20
C MET A 180 7.40 -13.43 1.49
N LYS A 181 8.43 -12.60 1.61
CA LYS A 181 9.38 -12.60 2.72
C LYS A 181 9.29 -11.37 3.62
N GLY A 182 8.79 -10.25 3.09
CA GLY A 182 8.69 -9.04 3.88
C GLY A 182 7.95 -7.89 3.19
N CYS A 183 7.56 -6.92 4.02
CA CYS A 183 6.84 -5.73 3.64
C CYS A 183 7.32 -4.54 4.47
N TYR A 184 7.69 -3.45 3.80
CA TYR A 184 8.17 -2.21 4.42
C TYR A 184 7.15 -1.11 4.13
N VAL A 185 6.54 -0.56 5.18
CA VAL A 185 5.36 0.29 5.05
C VAL A 185 5.70 1.73 5.41
N TYR A 186 5.31 2.66 4.56
CA TYR A 186 5.24 4.07 4.91
C TYR A 186 3.79 4.53 4.86
N CYS A 187 3.34 5.16 5.96
CA CYS A 187 2.00 5.72 6.07
C CYS A 187 2.08 7.25 6.02
N THR A 188 1.30 7.91 5.17
CA THR A 188 1.20 9.37 5.19
C THR A 188 0.52 9.86 6.47
N ASP A 189 -0.34 9.04 7.08
CA ASP A 189 -0.94 9.34 8.38
C ASP A 189 -0.03 8.86 9.52
N ALA A 190 0.49 9.80 10.30
CA ALA A 190 1.40 9.50 11.41
C ALA A 190 0.74 8.63 12.50
N ALA A 191 -0.55 8.82 12.76
CA ALA A 191 -1.27 8.03 13.75
C ALA A 191 -1.39 6.57 13.32
N LEU A 192 -1.61 6.31 12.03
CA LEU A 192 -1.64 4.95 11.48
C LEU A 192 -0.26 4.29 11.62
N ALA A 193 0.81 5.02 11.32
CA ALA A 193 2.17 4.52 11.49
C ALA A 193 2.44 4.12 12.94
N GLN A 194 2.07 4.95 13.90
CA GLN A 194 2.24 4.66 15.32
C GLN A 194 1.41 3.46 15.78
N TYR A 195 0.19 3.33 15.30
CA TYR A 195 -0.66 2.18 15.57
C TYR A 195 0.00 0.88 15.12
N PHE A 196 0.51 0.82 13.87
CA PHE A 196 1.21 -0.36 13.37
C PHE A 196 2.49 -0.65 14.14
N LYS A 197 3.29 0.38 14.45
CA LYS A 197 4.51 0.20 15.27
C LYS A 197 4.20 -0.40 16.62
N LYS A 198 3.14 0.05 17.25
CA LYS A 198 2.71 -0.48 18.55
C LYS A 198 2.31 -1.95 18.46
N LEU A 199 1.55 -2.33 17.43
CA LEU A 199 1.19 -3.73 17.19
C LEU A 199 2.41 -4.62 16.96
N LEU A 200 3.41 -4.09 16.25
CA LEU A 200 4.65 -4.81 15.93
C LEU A 200 5.69 -4.73 17.03
N LYS A 201 5.43 -4.02 18.11
CA LYS A 201 6.39 -3.74 19.18
C LYS A 201 7.70 -3.13 18.64
N GLN A 202 7.57 -2.37 17.56
CA GLN A 202 8.68 -1.66 16.92
C GLN A 202 8.95 -0.35 17.66
N LYS A 203 10.24 -0.07 17.92
CA LYS A 203 10.67 1.18 18.59
C LYS A 203 10.70 2.37 17.63
#